data_c8a5566c749e84ee5b1e126691d5bd84
#
_entry.id   c8a5566c749e84ee5b1e126691d5bd84
#
_cell.length_a   1.000
_cell.length_b   1.000
_cell.length_c   1.000
_cell.angle_alpha   90.00
_cell.angle_beta   90.00
_cell.angle_gamma   90.00
#
_symmetry.space_group_name_H-M   'P 1'
#
loop_
_entity.id
_entity.type
_entity.pdbx_description
1 polymer ?
#
loop_
_entity_poly.entity_id
_entity_poly.type
_entity_poly.pdbx_seq_one_letter_code
_entity_poly.pdbx_strand_id
1 'polypeptide(L)'
;MYLEKINSPADVKKLTVDEMTALAEEMRKALLFRLSKHGGHFGPNFGMVEATIAMHYVFESPKDKIVFDVSHQSYPHKMLTGRKESYLDADKFDDMSGYTNPEESEHDFFTVGHTSTSVSLASGLAKARDLKGEEGNVIAVIGDGSLSGGEALEGIDFAGEMDTNFIIVVNDNDMSIAENHGGMYRNLKLLRDTEGKAECNLFKAMGLDYVFVKDGNDIPSLIEAFECVKDSKKPVAVHIVTQKGK
;
A
#
# COMPACT_ATOMS: atom_id res chain seq x y z
N MET A 1 21.38 -0.89 14.07
CA MET A 1 20.47 -0.90 12.91
C MET A 1 19.13 -0.34 13.36
N TYR A 2 18.41 0.37 12.47
CA TYR A 2 17.06 0.90 12.78
C TYR A 2 16.02 -0.21 12.79
N LEU A 3 16.04 -1.12 11.80
CA LEU A 3 15.08 -2.22 11.68
C LEU A 3 15.02 -3.09 12.95
N GLU A 4 16.15 -3.35 13.60
CA GLU A 4 16.19 -4.12 14.86
C GLU A 4 15.40 -3.46 15.99
N LYS A 5 15.29 -2.12 15.96
CA LYS A 5 14.59 -1.32 16.98
C LYS A 5 13.09 -1.18 16.72
N ILE A 6 12.61 -1.50 15.49
CA ILE A 6 11.21 -1.45 15.14
C ILE A 6 10.50 -2.71 15.66
N ASN A 7 9.65 -2.58 16.65
CA ASN A 7 8.83 -3.67 17.18
C ASN A 7 7.35 -3.49 16.86
N SER A 8 6.96 -2.26 16.54
CA SER A 8 5.59 -1.90 16.17
C SER A 8 5.57 -0.66 15.26
N PRO A 9 4.46 -0.37 14.58
CA PRO A 9 4.32 0.86 13.79
C PRO A 9 4.59 2.14 14.58
N ALA A 10 4.33 2.14 15.88
CA ALA A 10 4.59 3.29 16.75
C ALA A 10 6.08 3.67 16.83
N ASP A 11 6.99 2.73 16.55
CA ASP A 11 8.42 3.01 16.53
C ASP A 11 8.84 3.74 15.25
N VAL A 12 8.15 3.51 14.14
CA VAL A 12 8.38 4.22 12.86
C VAL A 12 8.08 5.72 13.03
N LYS A 13 7.04 6.07 13.78
CA LYS A 13 6.62 7.46 14.03
C LYS A 13 7.64 8.30 14.80
N LYS A 14 8.63 7.67 15.41
CA LYS A 14 9.70 8.35 16.18
C LYS A 14 10.91 8.70 15.30
N LEU A 15 10.95 8.21 14.08
CA LEU A 15 12.10 8.38 13.19
C LEU A 15 12.06 9.71 12.45
N THR A 16 13.23 10.29 12.23
CA THR A 16 13.43 11.38 11.27
C THR A 16 13.40 10.86 9.83
N VAL A 17 13.29 11.75 8.86
CA VAL A 17 13.33 11.38 7.42
C VAL A 17 14.62 10.64 7.05
N ASP A 18 15.78 11.12 7.55
CA ASP A 18 17.06 10.47 7.30
C ASP A 18 17.11 9.06 7.91
N GLU A 19 16.55 8.87 9.09
CA GLU A 19 16.46 7.56 9.75
C GLU A 19 15.50 6.62 9.03
N MET A 20 14.37 7.13 8.50
CA MET A 20 13.46 6.34 7.66
C MET A 20 14.11 5.93 6.35
N THR A 21 14.92 6.79 5.75
CA THR A 21 15.71 6.46 4.54
C THR A 21 16.73 5.35 4.85
N ALA A 22 17.41 5.45 5.98
CA ALA A 22 18.32 4.39 6.42
C ALA A 22 17.57 3.07 6.74
N LEU A 23 16.38 3.16 7.36
CA LEU A 23 15.51 2.01 7.60
C LEU A 23 15.10 1.33 6.29
N ALA A 24 14.76 2.10 5.25
CA ALA A 24 14.40 1.55 3.94
C ALA A 24 15.55 0.70 3.35
N GLU A 25 16.78 1.16 3.44
CA GLU A 25 17.95 0.41 2.98
C GLU A 25 18.21 -0.85 3.81
N GLU A 26 17.96 -0.81 5.12
CA GLU A 26 18.06 -1.99 5.99
C GLU A 26 16.98 -3.02 5.66
N MET A 27 15.75 -2.57 5.42
CA MET A 27 14.64 -3.44 5.00
C MET A 27 14.92 -4.12 3.65
N ARG A 28 15.50 -3.41 2.68
CA ARG A 28 15.92 -4.01 1.40
C ARG A 28 16.97 -5.11 1.57
N LYS A 29 17.95 -4.88 2.45
CA LYS A 29 18.95 -5.91 2.77
C LYS A 29 18.32 -7.14 3.41
N ALA A 30 17.38 -6.96 4.33
CA ALA A 30 16.63 -8.05 4.96
C ALA A 30 15.76 -8.81 3.95
N LEU A 31 15.05 -8.08 3.05
CA LEU A 31 14.32 -8.67 1.93
C LEU A 31 15.24 -9.51 1.04
N LEU A 32 16.38 -8.96 0.62
CA LEU A 32 17.35 -9.67 -0.22
C LEU A 32 17.87 -10.92 0.48
N PHE A 33 18.22 -10.82 1.75
CA PHE A 33 18.69 -11.94 2.55
C PHE A 33 17.67 -13.10 2.59
N ARG A 34 16.42 -12.81 2.92
CA ARG A 34 15.35 -13.81 2.95
C ARG A 34 15.07 -14.37 1.55
N LEU A 35 14.80 -13.50 0.59
CA LEU A 35 14.33 -13.91 -0.74
C LEU A 35 15.38 -14.70 -1.54
N SER A 36 16.67 -14.40 -1.35
CA SER A 36 17.74 -15.16 -1.99
C SER A 36 17.92 -16.59 -1.45
N LYS A 37 17.46 -16.86 -0.23
CA LYS A 37 17.59 -18.17 0.43
C LYS A 37 16.29 -18.98 0.43
N HIS A 38 15.17 -18.31 0.63
CA HIS A 38 13.87 -18.95 0.85
C HIS A 38 12.92 -18.79 -0.35
N GLY A 39 13.15 -17.78 -1.21
CA GLY A 39 12.22 -17.41 -2.27
C GLY A 39 11.09 -16.49 -1.81
N GLY A 40 10.16 -16.19 -2.70
CA GLY A 40 9.03 -15.27 -2.48
C GLY A 40 8.92 -14.20 -3.56
N HIS A 41 8.16 -13.13 -3.29
CA HIS A 41 7.88 -12.07 -4.24
C HIS A 41 8.94 -10.96 -4.12
N PHE A 42 9.78 -10.82 -5.14
CA PHE A 42 10.93 -9.91 -5.13
C PHE A 42 10.53 -8.47 -5.50
N GLY A 43 10.28 -8.23 -6.79
CA GLY A 43 10.05 -6.88 -7.34
C GLY A 43 8.95 -6.06 -6.64
N PRO A 44 7.77 -6.63 -6.38
CA PRO A 44 6.69 -5.89 -5.72
C PRO A 44 7.05 -5.36 -4.33
N ASN A 45 7.81 -6.13 -3.54
CA ASN A 45 8.18 -5.73 -2.19
C ASN A 45 9.24 -4.63 -2.18
N PHE A 46 10.23 -4.69 -3.07
CA PHE A 46 11.28 -3.69 -3.17
C PHE A 46 10.72 -2.32 -3.55
N GLY A 47 9.78 -2.27 -4.50
CA GLY A 47 9.14 -1.01 -4.93
C GLY A 47 8.21 -0.38 -3.87
N MET A 48 7.79 -1.14 -2.85
CA MET A 48 6.83 -0.68 -1.84
C MET A 48 7.45 -0.32 -0.49
N VAL A 49 8.77 -0.36 -0.34
CA VAL A 49 9.44 -0.13 0.96
C VAL A 49 9.13 1.26 1.49
N GLU A 50 9.41 2.32 0.73
CA GLU A 50 9.19 3.71 1.16
C GLU A 50 7.71 4.01 1.38
N ALA A 51 6.84 3.56 0.47
CA ALA A 51 5.41 3.78 0.61
C ALA A 51 4.86 3.11 1.88
N THR A 52 5.36 1.92 2.22
CA THR A 52 4.94 1.23 3.45
C THR A 52 5.47 1.93 4.71
N ILE A 53 6.72 2.41 4.71
CA ILE A 53 7.26 3.21 5.81
C ILE A 53 6.42 4.47 6.00
N ALA A 54 6.14 5.23 4.92
CA ALA A 54 5.36 6.45 4.98
C ALA A 54 3.92 6.21 5.46
N MET A 55 3.27 5.11 5.01
CA MET A 55 1.95 4.73 5.54
C MET A 55 1.99 4.48 7.04
N HIS A 56 2.96 3.71 7.55
CA HIS A 56 3.07 3.45 8.99
C HIS A 56 3.55 4.66 9.80
N TYR A 57 4.20 5.62 9.17
CA TYR A 57 4.52 6.91 9.79
C TYR A 57 3.28 7.78 9.99
N VAL A 58 2.40 7.86 8.97
CA VAL A 58 1.22 8.73 8.98
C VAL A 58 0.03 8.10 9.69
N PHE A 59 -0.32 6.85 9.35
CA PHE A 59 -1.51 6.17 9.85
C PHE A 59 -1.23 5.34 11.11
N GLU A 60 -2.27 5.07 11.90
CA GLU A 60 -2.20 4.34 13.17
C GLU A 60 -2.74 2.92 13.04
N SER A 61 -1.98 2.03 12.41
CA SER A 61 -2.35 0.61 12.36
C SER A 61 -2.23 -0.04 13.77
N PRO A 62 -3.19 -0.86 14.23
CA PRO A 62 -4.34 -1.41 13.49
C PRO A 62 -5.63 -0.57 13.55
N LYS A 63 -5.65 0.59 14.25
CA LYS A 63 -6.82 1.49 14.26
C LYS A 63 -7.16 1.93 12.84
N ASP A 64 -6.17 2.43 12.12
CA ASP A 64 -6.26 2.67 10.68
C ASP A 64 -6.00 1.34 9.95
N LYS A 65 -6.91 0.95 9.07
CA LYS A 65 -6.92 -0.36 8.45
C LYS A 65 -6.29 -0.31 7.06
N ILE A 66 -5.21 -1.07 6.85
CA ILE A 66 -4.50 -1.15 5.56
C ILE A 66 -4.75 -2.52 4.95
N VAL A 67 -5.35 -2.57 3.77
CA VAL A 67 -5.64 -3.79 3.01
C VAL A 67 -4.80 -3.83 1.75
N PHE A 68 -3.93 -4.82 1.63
CA PHE A 68 -3.07 -5.02 0.47
C PHE A 68 -3.72 -5.93 -0.56
N ASP A 69 -3.75 -5.50 -1.83
CA ASP A 69 -4.22 -6.33 -2.93
C ASP A 69 -3.26 -7.48 -3.18
N VAL A 70 -3.77 -8.69 -3.42
CA VAL A 70 -2.96 -9.93 -3.46
C VAL A 70 -2.21 -10.16 -2.15
N SER A 71 -1.72 -9.11 -1.56
CA SER A 71 -0.85 -9.02 -0.37
C SER A 71 0.57 -9.58 -0.54
N HIS A 72 0.98 -9.90 -1.76
CA HIS A 72 2.33 -10.35 -2.10
C HIS A 72 3.40 -9.26 -1.93
N GLN A 73 3.02 -7.98 -1.83
CA GLN A 73 3.87 -6.82 -1.56
C GLN A 73 3.82 -6.37 -0.09
N SER A 74 3.35 -7.22 0.82
CA SER A 74 3.16 -6.88 2.23
C SER A 74 4.38 -7.17 3.13
N TYR A 75 5.51 -7.61 2.58
CA TYR A 75 6.68 -7.94 3.40
C TYR A 75 7.23 -6.74 4.20
N PRO A 76 7.34 -5.52 3.63
CA PRO A 76 7.67 -4.34 4.40
C PRO A 76 6.69 -4.08 5.55
N HIS A 77 5.38 -4.24 5.32
CA HIS A 77 4.36 -4.13 6.35
C HIS A 77 4.58 -5.15 7.48
N LYS A 78 4.86 -6.41 7.14
CA LYS A 78 5.13 -7.45 8.14
C LYS A 78 6.37 -7.12 8.99
N MET A 79 7.44 -6.59 8.39
CA MET A 79 8.62 -6.15 9.14
C MET A 79 8.29 -5.06 10.17
N LEU A 80 7.46 -4.10 9.79
CA LEU A 80 7.10 -2.95 10.64
C LEU A 80 6.03 -3.28 11.69
N THR A 81 5.35 -4.43 11.55
CA THR A 81 4.28 -4.89 12.43
C THR A 81 4.69 -6.10 13.30
N GLY A 82 5.95 -6.15 13.70
CA GLY A 82 6.45 -7.10 14.70
C GLY A 82 6.98 -8.44 14.16
N ARG A 83 6.98 -8.64 12.83
CA ARG A 83 7.42 -9.91 12.20
C ARG A 83 8.77 -9.83 11.49
N LYS A 84 9.62 -8.86 11.86
CA LYS A 84 10.93 -8.62 11.24
C LYS A 84 11.89 -9.81 11.39
N GLU A 85 11.78 -10.59 12.45
CA GLU A 85 12.65 -11.72 12.72
C GLU A 85 12.61 -12.75 11.59
N SER A 86 11.44 -12.95 10.95
CA SER A 86 11.31 -13.81 9.77
C SER A 86 12.02 -13.28 8.52
N TYR A 87 12.68 -12.14 8.60
CA TYR A 87 13.53 -11.57 7.54
C TYR A 87 14.99 -11.44 7.96
N LEU A 88 15.28 -11.47 9.26
CA LEU A 88 16.62 -11.28 9.81
C LEU A 88 17.27 -12.60 10.21
N ASP A 89 16.47 -13.62 10.58
CA ASP A 89 16.92 -14.91 11.06
C ASP A 89 16.47 -16.03 10.09
N ALA A 90 17.43 -16.78 9.55
CA ALA A 90 17.15 -17.83 8.59
C ALA A 90 16.35 -19.01 9.18
N ASP A 91 16.47 -19.25 10.48
CA ASP A 91 15.75 -20.33 11.17
C ASP A 91 14.25 -19.98 11.37
N LYS A 92 13.86 -18.72 11.13
CA LYS A 92 12.49 -18.19 11.29
C LYS A 92 11.81 -17.85 9.97
N PHE A 93 12.38 -18.21 8.82
CA PHE A 93 11.77 -17.88 7.53
C PHE A 93 10.39 -18.48 7.34
N ASP A 94 10.12 -19.63 7.93
CA ASP A 94 8.84 -20.34 7.84
C ASP A 94 7.83 -19.95 8.92
N ASP A 95 8.17 -19.05 9.86
CA ASP A 95 7.30 -18.61 10.95
C ASP A 95 6.17 -17.69 10.45
N MET A 96 6.16 -17.34 9.17
CA MET A 96 5.22 -16.39 8.62
C MET A 96 4.89 -16.72 7.16
N SER A 97 3.62 -16.52 6.77
CA SER A 97 3.16 -16.70 5.39
C SER A 97 3.67 -15.61 4.44
N GLY A 98 3.63 -15.89 3.14
CA GLY A 98 3.96 -14.93 2.08
C GLY A 98 2.86 -13.90 1.78
N TYR A 99 1.75 -13.94 2.51
CA TYR A 99 0.56 -13.08 2.33
C TYR A 99 0.10 -12.55 3.69
N THR A 100 -0.79 -11.55 3.69
CA THR A 100 -1.42 -11.10 4.94
C THR A 100 -2.25 -12.24 5.54
N ASN A 101 -2.20 -12.35 6.87
CA ASN A 101 -2.92 -13.38 7.61
C ASN A 101 -3.36 -12.86 8.99
N PRO A 102 -4.67 -12.72 9.25
CA PRO A 102 -5.18 -12.29 10.55
C PRO A 102 -4.78 -13.18 11.73
N GLU A 103 -4.43 -14.45 11.48
CA GLU A 103 -3.94 -15.34 12.52
C GLU A 103 -2.49 -15.03 12.96
N GLU A 104 -1.73 -14.31 12.11
CA GLU A 104 -0.37 -13.89 12.42
C GLU A 104 -0.30 -12.54 13.14
N SER A 105 -1.25 -11.63 12.85
CA SER A 105 -1.16 -10.25 13.33
C SER A 105 -2.50 -9.52 13.27
N GLU A 106 -2.79 -8.74 14.30
CA GLU A 106 -3.93 -7.81 14.33
C GLU A 106 -3.86 -6.69 13.28
N HIS A 107 -2.71 -6.50 12.65
CA HIS A 107 -2.53 -5.54 11.56
C HIS A 107 -2.96 -6.08 10.20
N ASP A 108 -3.24 -7.38 10.08
CA ASP A 108 -3.70 -8.05 8.88
C ASP A 108 -5.20 -8.32 8.98
N PHE A 109 -6.03 -7.79 8.09
CA PHE A 109 -7.50 -7.88 8.19
C PHE A 109 -8.10 -9.01 7.39
N PHE A 110 -7.39 -9.50 6.38
CA PHE A 110 -7.84 -10.58 5.49
C PHE A 110 -6.68 -11.49 5.11
N THR A 111 -6.98 -12.75 4.89
CA THR A 111 -6.10 -13.66 4.16
C THR A 111 -6.36 -13.44 2.68
N VAL A 112 -5.45 -12.75 1.99
CA VAL A 112 -5.58 -12.38 0.57
C VAL A 112 -4.49 -13.08 -0.23
N GLY A 113 -4.79 -13.43 -1.45
CA GLY A 113 -3.86 -14.01 -2.43
C GLY A 113 -4.38 -13.79 -3.85
N HIS A 114 -5.63 -13.32 -3.99
CA HIS A 114 -6.27 -13.03 -5.27
C HIS A 114 -6.12 -11.55 -5.65
N THR A 115 -5.91 -11.27 -6.95
CA THR A 115 -5.81 -9.90 -7.47
C THR A 115 -7.16 -9.19 -7.47
N SER A 116 -7.13 -7.85 -7.48
CA SER A 116 -8.29 -6.98 -7.68
C SER A 116 -9.29 -6.92 -6.52
N THR A 117 -8.96 -7.48 -5.36
CA THR A 117 -9.89 -7.65 -4.23
C THR A 117 -9.79 -6.55 -3.17
N SER A 118 -8.64 -5.87 -3.06
CA SER A 118 -8.38 -4.97 -1.93
C SER A 118 -9.35 -3.80 -1.82
N VAL A 119 -9.75 -3.21 -2.95
CA VAL A 119 -10.65 -2.05 -2.96
C VAL A 119 -12.02 -2.45 -2.43
N SER A 120 -12.59 -3.57 -2.90
CA SER A 120 -13.88 -4.08 -2.44
C SER A 120 -13.85 -4.49 -0.96
N LEU A 121 -12.80 -5.21 -0.53
CA LEU A 121 -12.64 -5.60 0.88
C LEU A 121 -12.50 -4.39 1.81
N ALA A 122 -11.69 -3.42 1.43
CA ALA A 122 -11.48 -2.21 2.21
C ALA A 122 -12.72 -1.30 2.22
N SER A 123 -13.47 -1.19 1.11
CA SER A 123 -14.73 -0.45 1.08
C SER A 123 -15.76 -1.05 2.05
N GLY A 124 -15.80 -2.38 2.16
CA GLY A 124 -16.61 -3.08 3.16
C GLY A 124 -16.20 -2.73 4.60
N LEU A 125 -14.89 -2.64 4.89
CA LEU A 125 -14.40 -2.19 6.21
C LEU A 125 -14.77 -0.73 6.49
N ALA A 126 -14.65 0.16 5.50
CA ALA A 126 -15.03 1.57 5.63
C ALA A 126 -16.53 1.70 5.92
N LYS A 127 -17.36 0.98 5.18
CA LYS A 127 -18.81 0.95 5.42
C LYS A 127 -19.17 0.38 6.80
N ALA A 128 -18.49 -0.68 7.23
CA ALA A 128 -18.72 -1.28 8.56
C ALA A 128 -18.31 -0.32 9.68
N ARG A 129 -17.17 0.39 9.54
CA ARG A 129 -16.73 1.43 10.46
C ARG A 129 -17.82 2.51 10.61
N ASP A 130 -18.34 3.02 9.50
CA ASP A 130 -19.35 4.09 9.50
C ASP A 130 -20.67 3.64 10.16
N LEU A 131 -21.14 2.44 9.83
CA LEU A 131 -22.36 1.87 10.42
C LEU A 131 -22.24 1.65 11.92
N LYS A 132 -21.04 1.40 12.43
CA LYS A 132 -20.76 1.25 13.86
C LYS A 132 -20.45 2.56 14.56
N GLY A 133 -20.28 3.68 13.81
CA GLY A 133 -19.82 4.95 14.36
C GLY A 133 -18.39 4.90 14.90
N GLU A 134 -17.55 4.01 14.37
CA GLU A 134 -16.14 3.92 14.70
C GLU A 134 -15.32 4.97 13.93
N GLU A 135 -14.15 5.30 14.45
CA GLU A 135 -13.18 6.21 13.82
C GLU A 135 -12.02 5.43 13.18
N GLY A 136 -11.22 6.13 12.38
CA GLY A 136 -10.00 5.65 11.76
C GLY A 136 -10.07 5.66 10.24
N ASN A 137 -8.91 5.68 9.61
CA ASN A 137 -8.79 5.62 8.16
C ASN A 137 -8.90 4.19 7.65
N VAL A 138 -9.40 4.02 6.43
CA VAL A 138 -9.36 2.73 5.74
C VAL A 138 -8.64 2.92 4.43
N ILE A 139 -7.59 2.14 4.21
CA ILE A 139 -6.66 2.26 3.09
C ILE A 139 -6.65 0.95 2.31
N ALA A 140 -6.97 1.01 1.02
CA ALA A 140 -6.72 -0.06 0.05
C ALA A 140 -5.40 0.23 -0.68
N VAL A 141 -4.51 -0.75 -0.78
CA VAL A 141 -3.29 -0.67 -1.60
C VAL A 141 -3.44 -1.61 -2.78
N ILE A 142 -3.40 -1.08 -3.99
CA ILE A 142 -3.59 -1.84 -5.22
C ILE A 142 -2.54 -1.48 -6.26
N GLY A 143 -1.98 -2.48 -6.94
CA GLY A 143 -1.08 -2.27 -8.08
C GLY A 143 -1.84 -1.98 -9.36
N ASP A 144 -1.21 -1.26 -10.28
CA ASP A 144 -1.72 -0.94 -11.61
C ASP A 144 -2.20 -2.19 -12.36
N GLY A 145 -1.45 -3.29 -12.31
CA GLY A 145 -1.83 -4.55 -12.94
C GLY A 145 -3.14 -5.15 -12.42
N SER A 146 -3.39 -5.06 -11.11
CA SER A 146 -4.61 -5.56 -10.46
C SER A 146 -5.81 -4.62 -10.65
N LEU A 147 -5.56 -3.34 -10.86
CA LEU A 147 -6.60 -2.31 -10.97
C LEU A 147 -7.55 -2.55 -12.14
N SER A 148 -7.12 -3.28 -13.18
CA SER A 148 -7.96 -3.62 -14.34
C SER A 148 -8.95 -4.74 -14.10
N GLY A 149 -8.92 -5.41 -12.96
CA GLY A 149 -9.88 -6.46 -12.64
C GLY A 149 -11.28 -5.91 -12.37
N GLY A 150 -12.31 -6.67 -12.77
CA GLY A 150 -13.72 -6.25 -12.63
C GLY A 150 -14.09 -5.92 -11.18
N GLU A 151 -13.65 -6.74 -10.22
CA GLU A 151 -13.93 -6.53 -8.81
C GLU A 151 -13.31 -5.22 -8.27
N ALA A 152 -12.11 -4.86 -8.73
CA ALA A 152 -11.51 -3.57 -8.36
C ALA A 152 -12.30 -2.40 -8.92
N LEU A 153 -12.80 -2.50 -10.17
CA LEU A 153 -13.62 -1.46 -10.79
C LEU A 153 -14.98 -1.34 -10.11
N GLU A 154 -15.61 -2.45 -9.73
CA GLU A 154 -16.84 -2.43 -8.92
C GLU A 154 -16.61 -1.79 -7.54
N GLY A 155 -15.47 -2.09 -6.92
CA GLY A 155 -15.08 -1.47 -5.65
C GLY A 155 -14.86 0.04 -5.77
N ILE A 156 -14.28 0.51 -6.87
CA ILE A 156 -14.10 1.95 -7.15
C ILE A 156 -15.45 2.63 -7.42
N ASP A 157 -16.34 1.98 -8.18
CA ASP A 157 -17.70 2.46 -8.44
C ASP A 157 -18.47 2.63 -7.13
N PHE A 158 -18.44 1.61 -6.27
CA PHE A 158 -19.04 1.70 -4.93
C PHE A 158 -18.39 2.79 -4.07
N ALA A 159 -17.06 2.95 -4.14
CA ALA A 159 -16.36 4.01 -3.42
C ALA A 159 -16.86 5.40 -3.83
N GLY A 160 -17.17 5.61 -5.11
CA GLY A 160 -17.70 6.88 -5.62
C GLY A 160 -19.04 7.31 -5.01
N GLU A 161 -19.83 6.38 -4.48
CA GLU A 161 -21.09 6.62 -3.76
C GLU A 161 -20.89 6.87 -2.24
N MET A 162 -19.66 6.71 -1.74
CA MET A 162 -19.39 6.87 -0.31
C MET A 162 -19.08 8.33 0.03
N ASP A 163 -19.76 8.88 1.04
CA ASP A 163 -19.45 10.20 1.63
C ASP A 163 -18.62 10.00 2.91
N THR A 164 -17.47 9.34 2.82
CA THR A 164 -16.67 8.99 3.99
C THR A 164 -15.18 8.85 3.68
N ASN A 165 -14.37 8.74 4.72
CA ASN A 165 -12.94 8.45 4.58
C ASN A 165 -12.73 7.06 3.97
N PHE A 166 -12.16 7.03 2.78
CA PHE A 166 -11.65 5.82 2.14
C PHE A 166 -10.50 6.20 1.19
N ILE A 167 -9.33 5.64 1.41
CA ILE A 167 -8.12 5.98 0.68
C ILE A 167 -7.72 4.79 -0.20
N ILE A 168 -7.54 5.02 -1.50
CA ILE A 168 -7.08 4.00 -2.45
C ILE A 168 -5.68 4.40 -2.91
N VAL A 169 -4.66 3.71 -2.43
CA VAL A 169 -3.27 3.89 -2.87
C VAL A 169 -3.04 3.05 -4.12
N VAL A 170 -2.91 3.71 -5.26
CA VAL A 170 -2.62 3.08 -6.55
C VAL A 170 -1.13 3.08 -6.77
N ASN A 171 -0.50 1.92 -6.64
CA ASN A 171 0.91 1.72 -6.91
C ASN A 171 1.13 1.45 -8.40
N ASP A 172 1.53 2.48 -9.13
CA ASP A 172 1.74 2.43 -10.57
C ASP A 172 3.25 2.38 -10.91
N ASN A 173 3.68 1.27 -11.50
CA ASN A 173 5.04 1.08 -12.00
C ASN A 173 5.06 0.70 -13.49
N ASP A 174 3.93 0.86 -14.18
CA ASP A 174 3.71 0.55 -15.59
C ASP A 174 3.93 -0.93 -15.96
N MET A 175 3.95 -1.82 -14.96
CA MET A 175 4.19 -3.25 -15.16
C MET A 175 3.38 -4.13 -14.21
N SER A 176 2.73 -5.13 -14.78
CA SER A 176 2.33 -6.33 -14.02
C SER A 176 3.46 -7.38 -14.05
N ILE A 177 3.18 -8.65 -14.32
CA ILE A 177 4.22 -9.65 -14.64
C ILE A 177 4.84 -9.35 -16.01
N ALA A 178 4.01 -8.85 -16.94
CA ALA A 178 4.38 -8.38 -18.26
C ALA A 178 3.91 -6.94 -18.46
N GLU A 179 4.15 -6.35 -19.62
CA GLU A 179 3.64 -5.03 -19.99
C GLU A 179 2.11 -4.98 -19.91
N ASN A 180 1.60 -3.88 -19.41
CA ASN A 180 0.18 -3.65 -19.26
C ASN A 180 -0.45 -3.21 -20.60
N HIS A 181 -1.59 -3.81 -20.95
CA HIS A 181 -2.35 -3.51 -22.17
C HIS A 181 -3.81 -3.23 -21.85
N GLY A 182 -4.39 -2.19 -22.45
CA GLY A 182 -5.81 -1.83 -22.30
C GLY A 182 -6.08 -0.34 -22.18
N GLY A 183 -7.37 0.02 -22.23
CA GLY A 183 -7.79 1.43 -22.19
C GLY A 183 -7.45 2.14 -20.89
N MET A 184 -7.57 1.44 -19.77
CA MET A 184 -7.25 1.97 -18.45
C MET A 184 -5.77 2.35 -18.32
N TYR A 185 -4.86 1.51 -18.82
CA TYR A 185 -3.42 1.79 -18.76
C TYR A 185 -3.01 2.99 -19.60
N ARG A 186 -3.75 3.28 -20.69
CA ARG A 186 -3.58 4.52 -21.45
C ARG A 186 -3.95 5.75 -20.62
N ASN A 187 -4.98 5.64 -19.76
CA ASN A 187 -5.35 6.70 -18.84
C ASN A 187 -4.31 6.86 -17.72
N LEU A 188 -3.82 5.77 -17.09
CA LEU A 188 -2.74 5.83 -16.11
C LEU A 188 -1.48 6.46 -16.71
N LYS A 189 -1.11 6.07 -17.95
CA LYS A 189 0.02 6.70 -18.66
C LYS A 189 -0.21 8.19 -18.88
N LEU A 190 -1.39 8.61 -19.30
CA LEU A 190 -1.74 10.02 -19.47
C LEU A 190 -1.60 10.78 -18.13
N LEU A 191 -2.04 10.18 -17.02
CA LEU A 191 -1.90 10.78 -15.70
C LEU A 191 -0.43 10.89 -15.27
N ARG A 192 0.41 9.89 -15.56
CA ARG A 192 1.86 9.99 -15.34
C ARG A 192 2.50 11.10 -16.19
N ASP A 193 2.23 11.11 -17.49
CA ASP A 193 2.80 12.06 -18.46
C ASP A 193 2.41 13.52 -18.14
N THR A 194 1.25 13.74 -17.54
CA THR A 194 0.71 15.05 -17.17
C THR A 194 0.87 15.41 -15.69
N GLU A 195 1.58 14.58 -14.92
CA GLU A 195 1.71 14.73 -13.47
C GLU A 195 0.34 14.90 -12.78
N GLY A 196 -0.63 14.06 -13.17
CA GLY A 196 -1.98 14.05 -12.61
C GLY A 196 -2.90 15.19 -13.06
N LYS A 197 -2.45 16.06 -13.98
CA LYS A 197 -3.19 17.28 -14.39
C LYS A 197 -4.16 17.07 -15.55
N ALA A 198 -4.20 15.88 -16.16
CA ALA A 198 -5.11 15.61 -17.27
C ALA A 198 -6.57 15.74 -16.83
N GLU A 199 -7.40 16.36 -17.69
CA GLU A 199 -8.85 16.44 -17.48
C GLU A 199 -9.50 15.04 -17.51
N CYS A 200 -9.06 14.20 -18.44
CA CYS A 200 -9.48 12.80 -18.51
C CYS A 200 -8.80 12.00 -17.41
N ASN A 201 -9.47 11.82 -16.30
CA ASN A 201 -8.98 11.11 -15.12
C ASN A 201 -10.03 10.11 -14.67
N LEU A 202 -9.70 8.81 -14.77
CA LEU A 202 -10.58 7.70 -14.40
C LEU A 202 -11.12 7.84 -12.98
N PHE A 203 -10.28 8.15 -12.01
CA PHE A 203 -10.66 8.23 -10.61
C PHE A 203 -11.65 9.37 -10.37
N LYS A 204 -11.40 10.53 -10.94
CA LYS A 204 -12.33 11.68 -10.87
C LYS A 204 -13.65 11.39 -11.59
N ALA A 205 -13.61 10.68 -12.73
CA ALA A 205 -14.81 10.28 -13.45
C ALA A 205 -15.68 9.31 -12.65
N MET A 206 -15.07 8.53 -11.74
CA MET A 206 -15.76 7.62 -10.81
C MET A 206 -16.14 8.31 -9.47
N GLY A 207 -16.01 9.64 -9.37
CA GLY A 207 -16.43 10.40 -8.18
C GLY A 207 -15.41 10.52 -7.05
N LEU A 208 -14.18 10.05 -7.23
CA LEU A 208 -13.13 10.13 -6.21
C LEU A 208 -12.35 11.45 -6.30
N ASP A 209 -11.89 11.95 -5.15
CA ASP A 209 -10.80 12.92 -5.12
C ASP A 209 -9.50 12.24 -5.59
N TYR A 210 -8.52 13.04 -6.03
CA TYR A 210 -7.32 12.49 -6.64
C TYR A 210 -6.07 13.27 -6.26
N VAL A 211 -5.05 12.56 -5.79
CA VAL A 211 -3.71 13.06 -5.48
C VAL A 211 -2.69 12.28 -6.30
N PHE A 212 -1.74 12.98 -6.91
CA PHE A 212 -0.66 12.37 -7.70
C PHE A 212 0.69 12.57 -7.02
N VAL A 213 1.45 11.50 -6.88
CA VAL A 213 2.82 11.50 -6.33
C VAL A 213 3.77 11.02 -7.42
N LYS A 214 4.57 11.94 -7.96
CA LYS A 214 5.48 11.68 -9.07
C LYS A 214 6.62 10.73 -8.70
N ASP A 215 7.15 10.87 -7.49
CA ASP A 215 8.19 10.00 -6.95
C ASP A 215 7.65 9.20 -5.76
N GLY A 216 7.07 8.05 -6.08
CA GLY A 216 6.50 7.11 -5.10
C GLY A 216 7.56 6.33 -4.30
N ASN A 217 8.84 6.64 -4.46
CA ASN A 217 9.94 6.14 -3.65
C ASN A 217 10.65 7.27 -2.87
N ASP A 218 10.08 8.47 -2.82
CA ASP A 218 10.54 9.59 -1.99
C ASP A 218 9.69 9.68 -0.72
N ILE A 219 10.28 9.38 0.44
CA ILE A 219 9.57 9.33 1.73
C ILE A 219 8.90 10.66 2.08
N PRO A 220 9.56 11.84 1.97
CA PRO A 220 8.91 13.12 2.22
C PRO A 220 7.66 13.37 1.36
N SER A 221 7.74 13.14 0.06
CA SER A 221 6.61 13.32 -0.86
C SER A 221 5.44 12.40 -0.53
N LEU A 222 5.73 11.17 -0.13
CA LEU A 222 4.72 10.20 0.30
C LEU A 222 4.06 10.62 1.61
N ILE A 223 4.83 11.07 2.59
CA ILE A 223 4.29 11.58 3.87
C ILE A 223 3.39 12.78 3.62
N GLU A 224 3.81 13.75 2.81
CA GLU A 224 3.00 14.92 2.47
C GLU A 224 1.67 14.51 1.83
N ALA A 225 1.70 13.59 0.88
CA ALA A 225 0.50 13.08 0.22
C ALA A 225 -0.45 12.36 1.19
N PHE A 226 0.08 11.49 2.05
CA PHE A 226 -0.74 10.75 3.01
C PHE A 226 -1.30 11.65 4.12
N GLU A 227 -0.54 12.61 4.63
CA GLU A 227 -1.06 13.61 5.58
C GLU A 227 -2.16 14.48 4.94
N CYS A 228 -2.05 14.82 3.65
CA CYS A 228 -3.07 15.58 2.93
C CYS A 228 -4.42 14.84 2.84
N VAL A 229 -4.40 13.52 2.73
CA VAL A 229 -5.61 12.70 2.59
C VAL A 229 -6.08 12.05 3.89
N LYS A 230 -5.25 12.08 4.92
CA LYS A 230 -5.62 11.59 6.23
C LYS A 230 -6.88 12.28 6.73
N ASP A 231 -7.81 11.51 7.25
CA ASP A 231 -9.09 12.02 7.75
C ASP A 231 -9.94 12.76 6.68
N SER A 232 -9.69 12.50 5.39
CA SER A 232 -10.53 12.97 4.29
C SER A 232 -12.01 12.63 4.56
N LYS A 233 -12.93 13.45 4.10
CA LYS A 233 -14.38 13.21 4.22
C LYS A 233 -14.99 12.59 2.97
N LYS A 234 -14.15 12.31 1.97
CA LYS A 234 -14.53 11.68 0.70
C LYS A 234 -13.51 10.62 0.31
N PRO A 235 -13.91 9.66 -0.49
CA PRO A 235 -12.97 8.70 -1.06
C PRO A 235 -11.93 9.41 -1.94
N VAL A 236 -10.68 8.99 -1.83
CA VAL A 236 -9.57 9.60 -2.56
C VAL A 236 -8.64 8.54 -3.13
N ALA A 237 -8.26 8.69 -4.39
CA ALA A 237 -7.20 7.91 -5.01
C ALA A 237 -5.85 8.64 -4.88
N VAL A 238 -4.90 8.03 -4.22
CA VAL A 238 -3.50 8.48 -4.14
C VAL A 238 -2.69 7.66 -5.14
N HIS A 239 -2.37 8.26 -6.28
CA HIS A 239 -1.65 7.61 -7.37
C HIS A 239 -0.15 7.86 -7.21
N ILE A 240 0.58 6.84 -6.79
CA ILE A 240 2.02 6.90 -6.58
C ILE A 240 2.76 6.21 -7.73
N VAL A 241 3.75 6.87 -8.30
CA VAL A 241 4.60 6.29 -9.36
C VAL A 241 5.85 5.71 -8.73
N THR A 242 5.98 4.38 -8.74
CA THR A 242 7.09 3.67 -8.09
C THR A 242 8.01 2.98 -9.10
N GLN A 243 9.23 2.66 -8.66
CA GLN A 243 10.18 1.83 -9.41
C GLN A 243 10.12 0.40 -8.89
N LYS A 244 9.60 -0.51 -9.73
CA LYS A 244 9.54 -1.93 -9.39
C LYS A 244 10.93 -2.51 -9.22
N GLY A 245 11.22 -3.07 -8.05
CA GLY A 245 12.50 -3.71 -7.78
C GLY A 245 13.65 -2.75 -7.39
N LYS A 246 13.32 -1.52 -7.01
CA LYS A 246 14.28 -0.51 -6.54
C LYS A 246 15.13 -1.00 -5.38
#